data_a392d450c8b32f2c98abfa94139ac893
#
_entry.id   a392d450c8b32f2c98abfa94139ac893
#
_cell.length_a   1.000
_cell.length_b   1.000
_cell.length_c   1.000
_cell.angle_alpha   90.00
_cell.angle_beta   90.00
_cell.angle_gamma   90.00
#
_symmetry.space_group_name_H-M   'P 1'
#
loop_
_entity.id
_entity.type
_entity.pdbx_description
1 polymer ?
#
loop_
_entity_poly.entity_id
_entity_poly.type
_entity_poly.pdbx_seq_one_letter_code
_entity_poly.pdbx_strand_id
1 'polypeptide(L)'
;MGTPKQFLFLELFMQLLRIAFGKNMVCYWDMKSSIGYRYSKFTSNHLIQGSANCSHLVYASAHFDAITFEIHFPQHDPPLPIFKPKTLKQSHPKLKVYLSLGGDDDANDKYDQLKYLHLMEGSEHAQQKFIIRTIKFLKLHQFDGLDLAFPLPRNQPSQQSNIGAFLNDVNRMWGSPTTTTQFSKFRPLFRKFLAAVKEACGRNNFQLTLTVLPNVNSSHYYDVSEIHKNVEFINLFAFDFNTPERNPNEADYSAPLYFNAQPRRQPYANVDFQVNYWLQNGCPGNKLNLGVASYGRAWKLTIESGLSGTPIVEDTQGPANFGKMKAHNSLLSWATICKHIPPRRLYGRPLMEYTDRYGNYAFRVANLNNTGGIWISYDGPKFAATKAKYAMDKTLGGVVLYDLSRDDFRGQCCGIDFPILQSIRKVLNVIK
;
A
#
# COMPACT_ATOMS: atom_id res chain seq x y z
N MET A 1 -41.17 20.79 3.25
CA MET A 1 -40.62 20.43 4.56
C MET A 1 -41.09 19.00 4.86
N GLY A 2 -40.20 18.00 4.87
CA GLY A 2 -40.55 16.58 5.13
C GLY A 2 -40.89 16.40 6.61
N THR A 3 -41.83 15.50 6.90
CA THR A 3 -42.22 15.19 8.27
C THR A 3 -41.10 14.47 9.02
N PRO A 4 -40.98 14.57 10.37
CA PRO A 4 -39.99 13.88 11.17
C PRO A 4 -39.95 12.37 10.90
N LYS A 5 -41.10 11.76 10.56
CA LYS A 5 -41.22 10.33 10.17
C LYS A 5 -40.55 10.02 8.83
N GLN A 6 -40.57 10.96 7.87
CA GLN A 6 -39.87 10.80 6.58
C GLN A 6 -38.37 10.88 6.75
N PHE A 7 -37.86 11.76 7.63
CA PHE A 7 -36.44 11.81 7.99
C PHE A 7 -35.99 10.53 8.69
N LEU A 8 -36.77 10.03 9.65
CA LEU A 8 -36.44 8.78 10.37
C LEU A 8 -36.44 7.58 9.42
N PHE A 9 -37.38 7.52 8.47
CA PHE A 9 -37.46 6.45 7.47
C PHE A 9 -36.31 6.53 6.48
N LEU A 10 -35.89 7.73 6.08
CA LEU A 10 -34.73 7.95 5.21
C LEU A 10 -33.42 7.55 5.92
N GLU A 11 -33.27 7.92 7.19
CA GLU A 11 -32.11 7.48 7.99
C GLU A 11 -32.08 5.95 8.20
N LEU A 12 -33.22 5.35 8.52
CA LEU A 12 -33.33 3.90 8.67
C LEU A 12 -33.06 3.17 7.35
N PHE A 13 -33.58 3.68 6.23
CA PHE A 13 -33.35 3.16 4.89
C PHE A 13 -31.88 3.34 4.46
N MET A 14 -31.26 4.48 4.78
CA MET A 14 -29.83 4.72 4.58
C MET A 14 -28.97 3.82 5.48
N GLN A 15 -29.40 3.54 6.72
CA GLN A 15 -28.75 2.55 7.58
C GLN A 15 -28.91 1.13 7.06
N LEU A 16 -30.08 0.74 6.55
CA LEU A 16 -30.32 -0.56 5.94
C LEU A 16 -29.53 -0.72 4.63
N LEU A 17 -29.40 0.32 3.81
CA LEU A 17 -28.49 0.33 2.65
C LEU A 17 -27.03 0.23 3.06
N ARG A 18 -26.61 0.83 4.18
CA ARG A 18 -25.27 0.67 4.76
C ARG A 18 -24.99 -0.76 5.25
N ILE A 19 -26.03 -1.48 5.70
CA ILE A 19 -25.97 -2.86 6.16
C ILE A 19 -25.92 -3.86 4.98
N ALA A 20 -26.51 -3.51 3.82
CA ALA A 20 -26.62 -4.39 2.66
C ALA A 20 -25.30 -4.66 1.93
N PHE A 21 -24.29 -3.77 2.05
CA PHE A 21 -22.98 -3.94 1.43
C PHE A 21 -21.92 -4.03 2.53
N GLY A 22 -21.47 -5.25 2.80
CA GLY A 22 -20.34 -5.49 3.69
C GLY A 22 -19.12 -4.69 3.23
N LYS A 23 -18.39 -4.08 4.19
CA LYS A 23 -17.17 -3.32 3.89
C LYS A 23 -16.09 -4.25 3.35
N ASN A 24 -15.31 -3.75 2.38
CA ASN A 24 -14.17 -4.48 1.85
C ASN A 24 -13.09 -4.64 2.92
N MET A 25 -12.64 -5.86 3.14
CA MET A 25 -11.36 -6.15 3.76
C MET A 25 -10.47 -6.75 2.68
N VAL A 26 -9.67 -5.91 2.04
CA VAL A 26 -8.75 -6.32 0.97
C VAL A 26 -7.41 -6.66 1.62
N CYS A 27 -6.91 -7.86 1.35
CA CYS A 27 -5.63 -8.31 1.88
C CYS A 27 -4.66 -8.52 0.72
N TYR A 28 -3.45 -7.98 0.85
CA TYR A 28 -2.37 -8.27 -0.07
C TYR A 28 -1.50 -9.40 0.46
N TRP A 29 -0.94 -10.16 -0.44
CA TRP A 29 0.09 -11.13 -0.13
C TRP A 29 1.28 -10.90 -1.05
N ASP A 30 2.44 -10.54 -0.45
CA ASP A 30 3.72 -10.49 -1.16
C ASP A 30 4.19 -11.93 -1.45
N MET A 31 4.16 -12.31 -2.73
CA MET A 31 4.54 -13.66 -3.17
C MET A 31 5.97 -14.04 -2.78
N LYS A 32 6.89 -13.05 -2.69
CA LYS A 32 8.27 -13.25 -2.27
C LYS A 32 8.41 -13.69 -0.82
N SER A 33 7.40 -13.44 0.02
CA SER A 33 7.41 -13.88 1.42
C SER A 33 7.43 -15.40 1.59
N SER A 34 7.04 -16.14 0.56
CA SER A 34 7.04 -17.61 0.55
C SER A 34 8.43 -18.24 0.60
N ILE A 35 9.48 -17.50 0.26
CA ILE A 35 10.88 -17.95 0.30
C ILE A 35 11.64 -17.50 1.55
N GLY A 36 10.96 -16.84 2.49
CA GLY A 36 11.53 -16.44 3.77
C GLY A 36 12.22 -17.61 4.50
N TYR A 37 13.24 -17.30 5.32
CA TYR A 37 13.99 -18.30 6.05
C TYR A 37 13.39 -18.57 7.44
N ARG A 38 13.23 -19.85 7.81
CA ARG A 38 12.73 -20.28 9.14
C ARG A 38 11.42 -19.58 9.54
N TYR A 39 11.47 -18.76 10.61
CA TYR A 39 10.28 -18.10 11.20
C TYR A 39 9.68 -17.00 10.33
N SER A 40 10.43 -16.46 9.36
CA SER A 40 9.91 -15.46 8.42
C SER A 40 9.22 -16.07 7.20
N LYS A 41 9.30 -17.39 7.00
CA LYS A 41 8.69 -18.09 5.87
C LYS A 41 7.18 -18.12 6.00
N PHE A 42 6.50 -17.45 5.07
CA PHE A 42 5.06 -17.46 4.93
C PHE A 42 4.61 -18.64 4.07
N THR A 43 3.75 -19.50 4.59
CA THR A 43 3.33 -20.75 3.95
C THR A 43 1.90 -20.70 3.44
N SER A 44 1.48 -21.67 2.62
CA SER A 44 0.09 -21.82 2.18
C SER A 44 -0.91 -21.88 3.34
N ASN A 45 -0.55 -22.53 4.44
CA ASN A 45 -1.42 -22.60 5.61
C ASN A 45 -1.65 -21.21 6.24
N HIS A 46 -0.58 -20.39 6.32
CA HIS A 46 -0.71 -19.01 6.80
C HIS A 46 -1.59 -18.17 5.85
N LEU A 47 -1.46 -18.39 4.53
CA LEU A 47 -2.27 -17.69 3.54
C LEU A 47 -3.75 -18.09 3.65
N ILE A 48 -4.05 -19.38 3.80
CA ILE A 48 -5.42 -19.87 4.02
C ILE A 48 -5.99 -19.24 5.30
N GLN A 49 -5.24 -19.29 6.41
CA GLN A 49 -5.67 -18.76 7.70
C GLN A 49 -5.92 -17.25 7.65
N GLY A 50 -5.00 -16.46 7.09
CA GLY A 50 -5.14 -15.00 6.97
C GLY A 50 -6.30 -14.63 6.05
N SER A 51 -6.44 -15.30 4.91
CA SER A 51 -7.47 -15.00 3.92
C SER A 51 -8.91 -15.25 4.40
N ALA A 52 -9.11 -16.04 5.46
CA ALA A 52 -10.43 -16.25 6.09
C ALA A 52 -11.06 -14.93 6.57
N ASN A 53 -10.26 -13.92 6.87
CA ASN A 53 -10.70 -12.60 7.32
C ASN A 53 -10.80 -11.56 6.21
N CYS A 54 -10.56 -11.94 4.97
CA CYS A 54 -10.51 -11.04 3.82
C CYS A 54 -11.75 -11.24 2.92
N SER A 55 -12.25 -10.17 2.32
CA SER A 55 -13.23 -10.25 1.22
C SER A 55 -12.54 -10.49 -0.12
N HIS A 56 -11.35 -9.90 -0.26
CA HIS A 56 -10.51 -9.99 -1.45
C HIS A 56 -9.08 -10.29 -1.02
N LEU A 57 -8.42 -11.20 -1.74
CA LEU A 57 -7.00 -11.47 -1.61
C LEU A 57 -6.31 -11.07 -2.92
N VAL A 58 -5.28 -10.23 -2.83
CA VAL A 58 -4.53 -9.73 -3.98
C VAL A 58 -3.11 -10.28 -3.94
N TYR A 59 -2.73 -10.98 -4.99
CA TYR A 59 -1.36 -11.48 -5.17
C TYR A 59 -0.47 -10.35 -5.68
N ALA A 60 0.50 -9.94 -4.91
CA ALA A 60 1.41 -8.84 -5.22
C ALA A 60 2.82 -9.34 -5.52
N SER A 61 3.36 -9.02 -6.67
CA SER A 61 2.75 -8.52 -7.88
C SER A 61 3.29 -9.34 -9.06
N ALA A 62 2.51 -9.45 -10.10
CA ALA A 62 3.03 -9.93 -11.38
C ALA A 62 3.66 -8.76 -12.15
N HIS A 63 4.57 -9.09 -13.05
CA HIS A 63 5.28 -8.16 -13.91
C HIS A 63 4.93 -8.41 -15.37
N PHE A 64 5.21 -7.44 -16.24
CA PHE A 64 5.18 -7.68 -17.66
C PHE A 64 6.50 -7.32 -18.34
N ASP A 65 6.84 -8.07 -19.36
CA ASP A 65 7.98 -7.77 -20.21
C ASP A 65 7.63 -6.66 -21.20
N ALA A 66 8.42 -5.58 -21.23
CA ALA A 66 8.14 -4.39 -22.03
C ALA A 66 8.15 -4.63 -23.55
N ILE A 67 8.83 -5.68 -24.03
CA ILE A 67 9.01 -5.99 -25.46
C ILE A 67 7.95 -6.98 -25.92
N THR A 68 7.77 -8.07 -25.17
CA THR A 68 6.89 -9.17 -25.56
C THR A 68 5.47 -9.01 -25.03
N PHE A 69 5.27 -8.18 -24.01
CA PHE A 69 4.04 -8.02 -23.21
C PHE A 69 3.60 -9.30 -22.50
N GLU A 70 4.51 -10.28 -22.33
CA GLU A 70 4.21 -11.48 -21.53
C GLU A 70 4.11 -11.12 -20.05
N ILE A 71 3.08 -11.68 -19.39
CA ILE A 71 2.89 -11.54 -17.95
C ILE A 71 3.55 -12.71 -17.25
N HIS A 72 4.27 -12.42 -16.18
CA HIS A 72 4.96 -13.44 -15.40
C HIS A 72 4.95 -13.11 -13.90
N PHE A 73 5.07 -14.13 -13.06
CA PHE A 73 5.35 -13.93 -11.64
C PHE A 73 6.78 -13.44 -11.44
N PRO A 74 7.11 -12.78 -10.31
CA PRO A 74 8.47 -12.33 -10.05
C PRO A 74 9.46 -13.49 -10.20
N GLN A 75 10.54 -13.26 -10.95
CA GLN A 75 11.59 -14.25 -11.10
C GLN A 75 12.40 -14.35 -9.80
N HIS A 76 12.69 -15.57 -9.40
CA HIS A 76 13.50 -15.89 -8.22
C HIS A 76 14.17 -17.24 -8.37
N ASP A 77 15.35 -17.40 -7.77
CA ASP A 77 16.06 -18.67 -7.68
C ASP A 77 16.21 -19.06 -6.19
N PRO A 78 15.61 -20.17 -5.72
CA PRO A 78 14.69 -21.07 -6.45
C PRO A 78 13.35 -20.41 -6.80
N PRO A 79 12.58 -20.94 -7.76
CA PRO A 79 11.29 -20.39 -8.15
C PRO A 79 10.31 -20.22 -6.99
N LEU A 80 9.51 -19.14 -7.02
CA LEU A 80 8.52 -18.89 -5.98
C LEU A 80 7.44 -19.98 -5.96
N PRO A 81 7.10 -20.54 -4.79
CA PRO A 81 5.95 -21.43 -4.66
C PRO A 81 4.65 -20.62 -4.74
N ILE A 82 4.07 -20.54 -5.93
CA ILE A 82 2.81 -19.81 -6.15
C ILE A 82 1.63 -20.69 -5.73
N PHE A 83 0.89 -20.24 -4.71
CA PHE A 83 -0.29 -20.95 -4.23
C PHE A 83 -1.46 -20.72 -5.20
N LYS A 84 -2.12 -21.81 -5.60
CA LYS A 84 -3.19 -21.74 -6.63
C LYS A 84 -4.44 -21.07 -6.07
N PRO A 85 -5.01 -20.05 -6.73
CA PRO A 85 -6.26 -19.41 -6.31
C PRO A 85 -7.40 -20.39 -6.09
N LYS A 86 -7.50 -21.44 -6.93
CA LYS A 86 -8.51 -22.50 -6.79
C LYS A 86 -8.50 -23.17 -5.42
N THR A 87 -7.33 -23.47 -4.87
CA THR A 87 -7.20 -24.13 -3.55
C THR A 87 -7.69 -23.21 -2.43
N LEU A 88 -7.41 -21.90 -2.50
CA LEU A 88 -7.90 -20.93 -1.54
C LEU A 88 -9.43 -20.80 -1.59
N LYS A 89 -10.02 -20.81 -2.78
CA LYS A 89 -11.48 -20.74 -2.97
C LYS A 89 -12.21 -22.01 -2.50
N GLN A 90 -11.55 -23.15 -2.49
CA GLN A 90 -12.11 -24.36 -1.87
C GLN A 90 -12.25 -24.20 -0.34
N SER A 91 -11.28 -23.55 0.31
CA SER A 91 -11.34 -23.25 1.76
C SER A 91 -12.26 -22.07 2.08
N HIS A 92 -12.34 -21.08 1.18
CA HIS A 92 -13.08 -19.84 1.35
C HIS A 92 -13.89 -19.51 0.09
N PRO A 93 -15.09 -20.12 -0.12
CA PRO A 93 -15.85 -19.99 -1.38
C PRO A 93 -16.29 -18.57 -1.74
N LYS A 94 -16.42 -17.67 -0.76
CA LYS A 94 -16.78 -16.25 -0.97
C LYS A 94 -15.57 -15.35 -1.28
N LEU A 95 -14.35 -15.83 -1.06
CA LEU A 95 -13.13 -15.07 -1.28
C LEU A 95 -12.95 -14.80 -2.78
N LYS A 96 -12.68 -13.54 -3.12
CA LYS A 96 -12.23 -13.14 -4.45
C LYS A 96 -10.71 -13.06 -4.48
N VAL A 97 -10.08 -13.67 -5.46
CA VAL A 97 -8.61 -13.73 -5.60
C VAL A 97 -8.19 -12.99 -6.85
N TYR A 98 -7.47 -11.89 -6.68
CA TYR A 98 -7.01 -11.02 -7.78
C TYR A 98 -5.49 -11.13 -7.96
N LEU A 99 -5.06 -10.83 -9.17
CA LEU A 99 -3.65 -10.63 -9.49
C LEU A 99 -3.38 -9.13 -9.57
N SER A 100 -2.43 -8.63 -8.77
CA SER A 100 -1.89 -7.28 -8.94
C SER A 100 -0.80 -7.29 -10.01
N LEU A 101 -0.86 -6.35 -10.94
CA LEU A 101 0.12 -6.18 -12.00
C LEU A 101 0.85 -4.85 -11.83
N GLY A 102 2.16 -4.89 -11.67
CA GLY A 102 3.01 -3.74 -11.38
C GLY A 102 3.66 -3.83 -10.00
N GLY A 103 3.46 -2.79 -9.19
CA GLY A 103 4.13 -2.66 -7.89
C GLY A 103 5.57 -2.14 -8.02
N ASP A 104 6.20 -1.84 -6.87
CA ASP A 104 7.51 -1.20 -6.85
C ASP A 104 8.64 -2.06 -7.42
N ASP A 105 8.52 -3.37 -7.28
CA ASP A 105 9.52 -4.29 -7.82
C ASP A 105 9.57 -4.30 -9.33
N ASP A 106 8.43 -4.06 -9.98
CA ASP A 106 8.33 -4.00 -11.45
C ASP A 106 8.76 -2.62 -12.01
N ALA A 107 8.86 -1.60 -11.16
CA ALA A 107 9.43 -0.30 -11.51
C ALA A 107 10.94 -0.35 -11.76
N ASN A 108 11.63 -1.34 -11.17
CA ASN A 108 13.07 -1.51 -11.29
C ASN A 108 13.47 -2.36 -12.49
N ASP A 109 12.66 -2.36 -13.55
CA ASP A 109 13.01 -3.03 -14.81
C ASP A 109 14.33 -2.45 -15.34
N LYS A 110 15.28 -3.35 -15.60
CA LYS A 110 16.62 -2.99 -16.07
C LYS A 110 16.59 -2.30 -17.44
N TYR A 111 15.57 -2.60 -18.24
CA TYR A 111 15.50 -2.17 -19.64
C TYR A 111 14.54 -1.01 -19.87
N ASP A 112 13.48 -0.88 -19.05
CA ASP A 112 12.52 0.21 -19.19
C ASP A 112 11.82 0.52 -17.86
N GLN A 113 12.36 1.48 -17.12
CA GLN A 113 11.77 1.98 -15.87
C GLN A 113 10.46 2.74 -16.08
N LEU A 114 10.16 3.16 -17.33
CA LEU A 114 8.95 3.89 -17.68
C LEU A 114 7.97 3.06 -18.53
N LYS A 115 8.13 1.75 -18.58
CA LYS A 115 7.34 0.85 -19.43
C LYS A 115 5.82 1.02 -19.30
N TYR A 116 5.32 1.42 -18.12
CA TYR A 116 3.90 1.68 -17.90
C TYR A 116 3.44 2.99 -18.57
N LEU A 117 4.28 4.03 -18.56
CA LEU A 117 4.01 5.25 -19.33
C LEU A 117 4.06 4.97 -20.83
N HIS A 118 5.10 4.26 -21.28
CA HIS A 118 5.25 3.85 -22.69
C HIS A 118 4.09 2.96 -23.16
N LEU A 119 3.57 2.09 -22.31
CA LEU A 119 2.38 1.31 -22.62
C LEU A 119 1.15 2.20 -22.84
N MET A 120 0.95 3.22 -22.01
CA MET A 120 -0.18 4.15 -22.15
C MET A 120 -0.06 5.06 -23.37
N GLU A 121 1.15 5.46 -23.74
CA GLU A 121 1.45 6.26 -24.96
C GLU A 121 1.51 5.39 -26.22
N GLY A 122 1.64 4.09 -26.07
CA GLY A 122 1.82 3.14 -27.15
C GLY A 122 0.62 3.04 -28.08
N SER A 123 0.84 2.40 -29.22
CA SER A 123 -0.21 2.14 -30.20
C SER A 123 -1.35 1.29 -29.62
N GLU A 124 -2.55 1.41 -30.17
CA GLU A 124 -3.68 0.55 -29.81
C GLU A 124 -3.34 -0.94 -29.96
N HIS A 125 -2.55 -1.29 -30.95
CA HIS A 125 -2.06 -2.66 -31.15
C HIS A 125 -1.21 -3.15 -29.96
N ALA A 126 -0.27 -2.33 -29.46
CA ALA A 126 0.55 -2.66 -28.30
C ALA A 126 -0.31 -2.83 -27.04
N GLN A 127 -1.25 -1.92 -26.81
CA GLN A 127 -2.19 -2.00 -25.70
C GLN A 127 -3.08 -3.25 -25.78
N GLN A 128 -3.59 -3.58 -26.96
CA GLN A 128 -4.38 -4.79 -27.17
C GLN A 128 -3.56 -6.06 -26.92
N LYS A 129 -2.32 -6.11 -27.39
CA LYS A 129 -1.42 -7.24 -27.13
C LYS A 129 -1.21 -7.46 -25.65
N PHE A 130 -0.92 -6.38 -24.88
CA PHE A 130 -0.82 -6.43 -23.42
C PHE A 130 -2.12 -6.96 -22.79
N ILE A 131 -3.28 -6.43 -23.16
CA ILE A 131 -4.58 -6.84 -22.63
C ILE A 131 -4.84 -8.33 -22.88
N ILE A 132 -4.62 -8.80 -24.12
CA ILE A 132 -4.80 -10.22 -24.49
C ILE A 132 -3.90 -11.12 -23.66
N ARG A 133 -2.62 -10.75 -23.47
CA ARG A 133 -1.67 -11.50 -22.63
C ARG A 133 -2.12 -11.55 -21.18
N THR A 134 -2.55 -10.42 -20.63
CA THR A 134 -3.08 -10.33 -19.27
C THR A 134 -4.31 -11.23 -19.07
N ILE A 135 -5.30 -11.15 -19.95
CA ILE A 135 -6.51 -12.00 -19.88
C ILE A 135 -6.15 -13.49 -19.98
N LYS A 136 -5.22 -13.86 -20.86
CA LYS A 136 -4.74 -15.25 -20.98
C LYS A 136 -4.10 -15.72 -19.67
N PHE A 137 -3.28 -14.89 -19.03
CA PHE A 137 -2.62 -15.20 -17.77
C PHE A 137 -3.61 -15.39 -16.63
N LEU A 138 -4.60 -14.49 -16.50
CA LEU A 138 -5.66 -14.60 -15.49
C LEU A 138 -6.46 -15.91 -15.62
N LYS A 139 -6.82 -16.29 -16.85
CA LYS A 139 -7.51 -17.58 -17.13
C LYS A 139 -6.67 -18.79 -16.75
N LEU A 140 -5.39 -18.78 -17.17
CA LEU A 140 -4.46 -19.88 -16.90
C LEU A 140 -4.31 -20.16 -15.39
N HIS A 141 -4.23 -19.09 -14.61
CA HIS A 141 -4.02 -19.17 -13.16
C HIS A 141 -5.30 -19.11 -12.33
N GLN A 142 -6.48 -19.00 -12.97
CA GLN A 142 -7.83 -19.03 -12.34
C GLN A 142 -8.05 -17.91 -11.31
N PHE A 143 -7.55 -16.70 -11.58
CA PHE A 143 -7.88 -15.51 -10.83
C PHE A 143 -9.34 -15.06 -11.11
N ASP A 144 -9.92 -14.29 -10.19
CA ASP A 144 -11.25 -13.69 -10.31
C ASP A 144 -11.19 -12.26 -10.87
N GLY A 145 -10.02 -11.64 -10.86
CA GLY A 145 -9.87 -10.26 -11.30
C GLY A 145 -8.42 -9.82 -11.42
N LEU A 146 -8.29 -8.61 -11.91
CA LEU A 146 -7.04 -7.88 -12.11
C LEU A 146 -7.02 -6.65 -11.19
N ASP A 147 -5.90 -6.41 -10.54
CA ASP A 147 -5.59 -5.17 -9.86
C ASP A 147 -4.44 -4.47 -10.59
N LEU A 148 -4.65 -3.23 -11.03
CA LEU A 148 -3.61 -2.44 -11.69
C LEU A 148 -2.88 -1.60 -10.65
N ALA A 149 -1.62 -1.91 -10.39
CA ALA A 149 -0.76 -1.20 -9.45
C ALA A 149 0.44 -0.58 -10.18
N PHE A 150 0.16 0.30 -11.15
CA PHE A 150 1.21 0.87 -12.00
C PHE A 150 2.18 1.73 -11.21
N PRO A 151 3.49 1.44 -11.25
CA PRO A 151 4.54 2.20 -10.58
C PRO A 151 4.85 3.49 -11.35
N LEU A 152 3.89 4.41 -11.34
CA LEU A 152 4.03 5.71 -11.97
C LEU A 152 5.03 6.59 -11.22
N PRO A 153 5.67 7.57 -11.89
CA PRO A 153 6.61 8.49 -11.27
C PRO A 153 6.01 9.20 -10.04
N ARG A 154 6.80 9.31 -8.97
CA ARG A 154 6.37 9.75 -7.66
C ARG A 154 6.81 11.17 -7.34
N ASN A 155 6.08 11.82 -6.44
CA ASN A 155 6.55 13.06 -5.81
C ASN A 155 7.90 12.83 -5.13
N GLN A 156 8.85 13.72 -5.37
CA GLN A 156 10.14 13.71 -4.68
C GLN A 156 10.01 14.36 -3.29
N PRO A 157 10.80 13.92 -2.29
CA PRO A 157 10.91 14.63 -1.03
C PRO A 157 11.48 16.04 -1.26
N SER A 158 11.08 17.00 -0.43
CA SER A 158 11.46 18.41 -0.56
C SER A 158 12.88 18.76 -0.15
N GLN A 159 13.83 17.85 -0.19
CA GLN A 159 15.22 18.19 0.07
C GLN A 159 15.82 18.96 -1.10
N GLN A 160 16.29 20.16 -0.80
CA GLN A 160 16.78 21.19 -1.73
C GLN A 160 18.00 20.81 -2.59
N SER A 161 18.59 19.63 -2.46
CA SER A 161 19.88 19.33 -3.07
C SER A 161 19.90 18.39 -4.27
N ASN A 162 18.81 17.68 -4.60
CA ASN A 162 18.82 16.68 -5.68
C ASN A 162 17.68 16.78 -6.71
N ILE A 163 16.93 17.87 -6.69
CA ILE A 163 15.94 18.16 -7.76
C ILE A 163 16.64 18.22 -9.12
N GLY A 164 17.89 18.66 -9.15
CA GLY A 164 18.70 18.71 -10.38
C GLY A 164 18.99 17.36 -11.01
N ALA A 165 19.23 16.30 -10.22
CA ALA A 165 19.58 14.99 -10.77
C ALA A 165 18.39 14.29 -11.40
N PHE A 166 17.24 14.24 -10.70
CA PHE A 166 16.03 13.61 -11.26
C PHE A 166 15.41 14.43 -12.40
N LEU A 167 15.33 15.77 -12.26
CA LEU A 167 14.90 16.63 -13.35
C LEU A 167 15.87 16.56 -14.54
N ASN A 168 17.18 16.40 -14.28
CA ASN A 168 18.16 16.16 -15.34
C ASN A 168 17.97 14.79 -16.01
N ASP A 169 17.60 13.74 -15.31
CA ASP A 169 17.32 12.43 -15.90
C ASP A 169 16.00 12.43 -16.66
N VAL A 170 14.96 13.04 -16.14
CA VAL A 170 13.69 13.25 -16.87
C VAL A 170 13.89 14.22 -18.02
N ASN A 171 14.67 15.29 -17.87
CA ASN A 171 15.03 16.23 -18.91
C ASN A 171 15.95 15.63 -20.00
N ARG A 172 16.84 14.72 -19.61
CA ARG A 172 17.67 13.97 -20.55
C ARG A 172 16.86 13.04 -21.46
N MET A 173 15.79 12.46 -20.92
CA MET A 173 14.93 11.52 -21.64
C MET A 173 13.87 12.21 -22.49
N TRP A 174 13.42 13.42 -22.15
CA TRP A 174 12.22 14.05 -22.69
C TRP A 174 12.40 15.50 -23.19
N GLY A 175 13.59 16.07 -23.09
CA GLY A 175 13.80 17.50 -23.37
C GLY A 175 13.27 18.38 -22.22
N SER A 176 13.83 19.56 -22.05
CA SER A 176 13.57 20.47 -20.92
C SER A 176 12.06 20.74 -20.73
N PRO A 177 11.43 20.37 -19.59
CA PRO A 177 10.00 20.54 -19.39
C PRO A 177 9.68 21.80 -18.61
N THR A 178 8.75 22.57 -19.08
CA THR A 178 7.94 23.50 -18.28
C THR A 178 6.83 22.69 -17.58
N THR A 179 7.15 22.21 -16.50
CA THR A 179 6.61 21.73 -15.24
C THR A 179 5.20 21.13 -15.09
N THR A 180 4.10 21.70 -15.48
CA THR A 180 2.76 21.22 -15.04
C THR A 180 1.93 20.64 -16.19
N THR A 181 2.16 21.10 -17.38
CA THR A 181 1.40 20.74 -18.58
C THR A 181 1.76 19.36 -19.14
N GLN A 182 2.97 18.90 -18.90
CA GLN A 182 3.47 17.66 -19.52
C GLN A 182 2.89 16.39 -18.90
N PHE A 183 2.66 16.37 -17.59
CA PHE A 183 2.06 15.20 -16.90
C PHE A 183 0.53 15.13 -17.12
N SER A 184 -0.14 16.25 -17.36
CA SER A 184 -1.58 16.28 -17.61
C SER A 184 -2.01 15.45 -18.84
N LYS A 185 -1.09 15.21 -19.79
CA LYS A 185 -1.35 14.33 -20.95
C LYS A 185 -1.65 12.89 -20.56
N PHE A 186 -1.09 12.41 -19.41
CA PHE A 186 -1.28 11.02 -18.99
C PHE A 186 -2.69 10.74 -18.43
N ARG A 187 -3.39 11.74 -17.90
CA ARG A 187 -4.75 11.55 -17.40
C ARG A 187 -5.73 11.00 -18.45
N PRO A 188 -5.87 11.60 -19.65
CA PRO A 188 -6.73 11.06 -20.70
C PRO A 188 -6.22 9.72 -21.25
N LEU A 189 -4.90 9.52 -21.34
CA LEU A 189 -4.31 8.26 -21.80
C LEU A 189 -4.61 7.12 -20.84
N PHE A 190 -4.40 7.33 -19.54
CA PHE A 190 -4.71 6.33 -18.52
C PHE A 190 -6.21 6.00 -18.50
N ARG A 191 -7.07 7.01 -18.60
CA ARG A 191 -8.52 6.80 -18.69
C ARG A 191 -8.92 5.94 -19.88
N LYS A 192 -8.40 6.26 -21.09
CA LYS A 192 -8.67 5.47 -22.32
C LYS A 192 -8.18 4.03 -22.17
N PHE A 193 -6.96 3.84 -21.67
CA PHE A 193 -6.38 2.53 -21.44
C PHE A 193 -7.20 1.72 -20.41
N LEU A 194 -7.55 2.34 -19.27
CA LEU A 194 -8.34 1.68 -18.22
C LEU A 194 -9.72 1.24 -18.72
N ALA A 195 -10.38 2.06 -19.57
CA ALA A 195 -11.66 1.69 -20.18
C ALA A 195 -11.52 0.45 -21.09
N ALA A 196 -10.46 0.36 -21.88
CA ALA A 196 -10.19 -0.81 -22.72
C ALA A 196 -9.92 -2.08 -21.90
N VAL A 197 -9.15 -1.95 -20.81
CA VAL A 197 -8.92 -3.06 -19.86
C VAL A 197 -10.23 -3.49 -19.19
N LYS A 198 -11.07 -2.53 -18.75
CA LYS A 198 -12.39 -2.83 -18.14
C LYS A 198 -13.29 -3.59 -19.09
N GLU A 199 -13.35 -3.19 -20.33
CA GLU A 199 -14.15 -3.87 -21.36
C GLU A 199 -13.67 -5.32 -21.57
N ALA A 200 -12.35 -5.53 -21.70
CA ALA A 200 -11.78 -6.86 -21.85
C ALA A 200 -12.01 -7.75 -20.62
N CYS A 201 -11.86 -7.21 -19.42
CA CYS A 201 -12.17 -7.90 -18.18
C CYS A 201 -13.65 -8.29 -18.14
N GLY A 202 -14.57 -7.38 -18.45
CA GLY A 202 -16.02 -7.63 -18.46
C GLY A 202 -16.42 -8.74 -19.41
N ARG A 203 -15.90 -8.76 -20.65
CA ARG A 203 -16.14 -9.82 -21.64
C ARG A 203 -15.66 -11.20 -21.16
N ASN A 204 -14.75 -11.26 -20.19
CA ASN A 204 -14.19 -12.50 -19.66
C ASN A 204 -14.59 -12.80 -18.21
N ASN A 205 -15.58 -12.08 -17.67
CA ASN A 205 -16.08 -12.21 -16.29
C ASN A 205 -15.00 -11.95 -15.21
N PHE A 206 -14.00 -11.11 -15.49
CA PHE A 206 -13.03 -10.65 -14.51
C PHE A 206 -13.45 -9.30 -13.93
N GLN A 207 -13.19 -9.10 -12.64
CA GLN A 207 -13.30 -7.81 -11.99
C GLN A 207 -12.01 -7.02 -12.18
N LEU A 208 -12.10 -5.69 -12.19
CA LEU A 208 -10.97 -4.79 -12.34
C LEU A 208 -10.90 -3.84 -11.15
N THR A 209 -9.74 -3.74 -10.52
CA THR A 209 -9.45 -2.77 -9.46
C THR A 209 -8.21 -1.94 -9.80
N LEU A 210 -8.05 -0.83 -9.11
CA LEU A 210 -6.90 0.06 -9.24
C LEU A 210 -6.22 0.22 -7.88
N THR A 211 -4.91 0.09 -7.85
CA THR A 211 -4.09 0.45 -6.69
C THR A 211 -3.26 1.68 -6.99
N VAL A 212 -3.46 2.71 -6.18
CA VAL A 212 -2.66 3.93 -6.19
C VAL A 212 -1.50 3.73 -5.23
N LEU A 213 -0.30 3.60 -5.79
CA LEU A 213 0.91 3.36 -5.02
C LEU A 213 1.34 4.60 -4.20
N PRO A 214 2.11 4.41 -3.12
CA PRO A 214 2.54 5.51 -2.25
C PRO A 214 3.25 6.61 -3.03
N ASN A 215 2.98 7.87 -2.68
CA ASN A 215 3.63 9.06 -3.24
C ASN A 215 3.40 9.30 -4.74
N VAL A 216 2.58 8.53 -5.43
CA VAL A 216 2.15 8.84 -6.79
C VAL A 216 1.31 10.12 -6.75
N ASN A 217 1.65 11.09 -7.58
CA ASN A 217 0.86 12.32 -7.68
C ASN A 217 -0.45 12.05 -8.42
N SER A 218 -1.54 11.89 -7.68
CA SER A 218 -2.85 11.59 -8.26
C SER A 218 -3.32 12.64 -9.27
N SER A 219 -2.95 13.91 -9.10
CA SER A 219 -3.34 14.98 -10.03
C SER A 219 -2.68 14.90 -11.39
N HIS A 220 -1.56 14.22 -11.49
CA HIS A 220 -0.83 14.08 -12.76
C HIS A 220 -1.36 12.94 -13.64
N TYR A 221 -1.80 11.84 -13.01
CA TYR A 221 -2.07 10.60 -13.75
C TYR A 221 -3.54 10.18 -13.74
N TYR A 222 -4.33 10.61 -12.75
CA TYR A 222 -5.68 10.10 -12.57
C TYR A 222 -6.74 11.17 -12.81
N ASP A 223 -7.64 10.90 -13.74
CA ASP A 223 -8.91 11.62 -13.86
C ASP A 223 -9.90 10.99 -12.87
N VAL A 224 -9.84 11.47 -11.61
CA VAL A 224 -10.55 10.83 -10.50
C VAL A 224 -12.06 10.73 -10.75
N SER A 225 -12.66 11.76 -11.39
CA SER A 225 -14.09 11.79 -11.69
C SER A 225 -14.54 10.72 -12.69
N GLU A 226 -13.60 10.20 -13.50
CA GLU A 226 -13.89 9.22 -14.56
C GLU A 226 -13.33 7.83 -14.23
N ILE A 227 -12.18 7.75 -13.58
CA ILE A 227 -11.49 6.47 -13.28
C ILE A 227 -12.38 5.54 -12.45
N HIS A 228 -13.03 6.07 -11.41
CA HIS A 228 -13.87 5.27 -10.52
C HIS A 228 -15.03 4.53 -11.22
N LYS A 229 -15.43 5.00 -12.43
CA LYS A 229 -16.48 4.37 -13.24
C LYS A 229 -16.01 3.06 -13.90
N ASN A 230 -14.69 2.94 -14.11
CA ASN A 230 -14.09 1.81 -14.81
C ASN A 230 -13.56 0.70 -13.89
N VAL A 231 -13.64 0.88 -12.57
CA VAL A 231 -13.15 -0.10 -11.60
C VAL A 231 -14.20 -0.46 -10.54
N GLU A 232 -14.08 -1.63 -9.96
CA GLU A 232 -14.94 -2.05 -8.85
C GLU A 232 -14.67 -1.20 -7.61
N PHE A 233 -13.38 -1.00 -7.29
CA PHE A 233 -12.90 -0.12 -6.23
C PHE A 233 -11.45 0.28 -6.46
N ILE A 234 -11.01 1.27 -5.68
CA ILE A 234 -9.66 1.83 -5.71
C ILE A 234 -9.02 1.57 -4.35
N ASN A 235 -7.82 0.99 -4.34
CA ASN A 235 -6.98 0.81 -3.17
C ASN A 235 -6.01 1.98 -3.08
N LEU A 236 -6.18 2.86 -2.11
CA LEU A 236 -5.33 4.02 -1.90
C LEU A 236 -4.23 3.69 -0.88
N PHE A 237 -3.00 3.49 -1.34
CA PHE A 237 -1.85 3.23 -0.48
C PHE A 237 -1.32 4.53 0.12
N ALA A 238 -2.00 5.02 1.15
CA ALA A 238 -1.68 6.25 1.88
C ALA A 238 -0.71 5.95 3.05
N PHE A 239 0.44 5.39 2.73
CA PHE A 239 1.56 5.10 3.63
C PHE A 239 2.88 5.31 2.90
N ASP A 240 4.02 5.10 3.58
CA ASP A 240 5.37 5.31 3.03
C ASP A 240 5.59 6.73 2.49
N PHE A 241 4.93 7.74 3.07
CA PHE A 241 5.18 9.14 2.72
C PHE A 241 6.63 9.53 3.01
N ASN A 242 7.11 9.14 4.18
CA ASN A 242 8.49 9.25 4.61
C ASN A 242 9.08 7.85 4.80
N THR A 243 10.26 7.62 4.22
CA THR A 243 11.03 6.38 4.40
C THR A 243 12.51 6.72 4.52
N PRO A 244 13.33 5.87 5.14
CA PRO A 244 14.77 6.14 5.27
C PRO A 244 15.51 6.28 3.94
N GLU A 245 14.97 5.69 2.86
CA GLU A 245 15.52 5.81 1.51
C GLU A 245 15.21 7.17 0.89
N ARG A 246 14.02 7.71 1.18
CA ARG A 246 13.57 9.01 0.67
C ARG A 246 14.05 10.18 1.52
N ASN A 247 14.09 9.98 2.84
CA ASN A 247 14.43 10.97 3.86
C ASN A 247 15.52 10.41 4.79
N PRO A 248 16.75 10.19 4.30
CA PRO A 248 17.77 9.48 5.06
C PRO A 248 18.23 10.24 6.32
N ASN A 249 18.15 11.56 6.31
CA ASN A 249 18.64 12.41 7.39
C ASN A 249 17.55 12.87 8.36
N GLU A 250 16.30 12.51 8.11
CA GLU A 250 15.17 12.92 8.94
C GLU A 250 14.21 11.75 9.14
N ALA A 251 13.98 11.35 10.40
CA ALA A 251 12.95 10.35 10.73
C ALA A 251 11.64 11.04 11.09
N ASP A 252 10.56 10.63 10.43
CA ASP A 252 9.22 11.12 10.66
C ASP A 252 8.18 10.02 10.40
N TYR A 253 6.92 10.26 10.76
CA TYR A 253 5.84 9.31 10.49
C TYR A 253 5.80 8.89 9.03
N SER A 254 5.84 7.59 8.79
CA SER A 254 5.74 7.06 7.42
C SER A 254 4.30 7.05 6.90
N ALA A 255 3.31 7.04 7.78
CA ALA A 255 1.90 7.00 7.41
C ALA A 255 1.02 7.82 8.38
N PRO A 256 1.26 9.14 8.58
CA PRO A 256 0.49 9.93 9.52
C PRO A 256 -0.98 10.03 9.09
N LEU A 257 -1.90 9.90 10.06
CA LEU A 257 -3.33 9.99 9.79
C LEU A 257 -3.74 11.42 9.40
N TYR A 258 -3.22 12.41 10.11
CA TYR A 258 -3.51 13.82 9.89
C TYR A 258 -2.25 14.63 9.64
N PHE A 259 -2.41 15.79 9.01
CA PHE A 259 -1.34 16.75 8.88
C PHE A 259 -0.95 17.34 10.24
N ASN A 260 0.32 17.30 10.55
CA ASN A 260 0.92 18.00 11.68
C ASN A 260 1.79 19.13 11.12
N ALA A 261 1.33 20.37 11.29
CA ALA A 261 1.97 21.57 10.75
C ALA A 261 3.35 21.78 11.40
N GLN A 262 4.37 21.31 10.73
CA GLN A 262 5.78 21.56 11.01
C GLN A 262 6.43 22.10 9.73
N PRO A 263 7.43 22.99 9.82
CA PRO A 263 7.97 23.69 8.65
C PRO A 263 8.48 22.79 7.52
N ARG A 264 8.93 21.58 7.84
CA ARG A 264 9.48 20.63 6.85
C ARG A 264 8.48 19.61 6.32
N ARG A 265 7.29 19.48 6.94
CA ARG A 265 6.29 18.51 6.52
C ARG A 265 5.51 18.98 5.31
N GLN A 266 5.32 18.08 4.37
CA GLN A 266 4.51 18.34 3.18
C GLN A 266 3.01 18.20 3.52
N PRO A 267 2.17 19.19 3.19
CA PRO A 267 0.74 19.13 3.49
C PRO A 267 0.01 17.91 2.92
N TYR A 268 0.51 17.37 1.82
CA TYR A 268 -0.08 16.20 1.14
C TYR A 268 0.38 14.85 1.70
N ALA A 269 1.42 14.82 2.56
CA ALA A 269 2.03 13.59 3.06
C ALA A 269 1.31 13.04 4.30
N ASN A 270 0.00 12.84 4.21
CA ASN A 270 -0.83 12.23 5.24
C ASN A 270 -2.09 11.59 4.66
N VAL A 271 -2.68 10.68 5.42
CA VAL A 271 -3.87 9.91 5.02
C VAL A 271 -5.06 10.81 4.73
N ASP A 272 -5.36 11.76 5.62
CA ASP A 272 -6.56 12.61 5.50
C ASP A 272 -6.51 13.48 4.24
N PHE A 273 -5.35 14.04 3.90
CA PHE A 273 -5.19 14.78 2.65
C PHE A 273 -5.44 13.90 1.43
N GLN A 274 -4.84 12.72 1.37
CA GLN A 274 -4.96 11.82 0.23
C GLN A 274 -6.41 11.34 0.04
N VAL A 275 -7.07 10.94 1.12
CA VAL A 275 -8.49 10.52 1.08
C VAL A 275 -9.38 11.68 0.64
N ASN A 276 -9.24 12.86 1.25
CA ASN A 276 -10.04 14.03 0.90
C ASN A 276 -9.81 14.47 -0.55
N TYR A 277 -8.57 14.37 -1.07
CA TYR A 277 -8.29 14.65 -2.48
C TYR A 277 -9.16 13.79 -3.40
N TRP A 278 -9.22 12.47 -3.18
CA TRP A 278 -10.04 11.57 -4.00
C TRP A 278 -11.54 11.85 -3.87
N LEU A 279 -12.03 12.07 -2.65
CA LEU A 279 -13.45 12.38 -2.41
C LEU A 279 -13.87 13.70 -3.04
N GLN A 280 -13.09 14.75 -2.88
CA GLN A 280 -13.38 16.10 -3.42
C GLN A 280 -13.28 16.15 -4.95
N ASN A 281 -12.49 15.27 -5.56
CA ASN A 281 -12.40 15.17 -7.02
C ASN A 281 -13.39 14.17 -7.62
N GLY A 282 -14.42 13.74 -6.87
CA GLY A 282 -15.58 13.03 -7.38
C GLY A 282 -15.52 11.51 -7.27
N CYS A 283 -14.53 10.92 -6.57
CA CYS A 283 -14.57 9.49 -6.26
C CYS A 283 -15.61 9.22 -5.17
N PRO A 284 -16.61 8.35 -5.40
CA PRO A 284 -17.53 7.95 -4.35
C PRO A 284 -16.79 7.24 -3.21
N GLY A 285 -17.08 7.60 -1.94
CA GLY A 285 -16.39 7.02 -0.79
C GLY A 285 -16.45 5.50 -0.75
N ASN A 286 -17.60 4.91 -1.11
CA ASN A 286 -17.79 3.46 -1.15
C ASN A 286 -16.94 2.73 -2.21
N LYS A 287 -16.31 3.44 -3.13
CA LYS A 287 -15.34 2.91 -4.10
C LYS A 287 -13.88 3.09 -3.68
N LEU A 288 -13.61 3.76 -2.58
CA LEU A 288 -12.25 4.04 -2.10
C LEU A 288 -11.95 3.20 -0.85
N ASN A 289 -10.90 2.38 -0.88
CA ASN A 289 -10.41 1.61 0.26
C ASN A 289 -9.13 2.24 0.79
N LEU A 290 -9.01 2.38 2.11
CA LEU A 290 -7.83 2.94 2.77
C LEU A 290 -6.75 1.89 3.00
N GLY A 291 -5.55 2.11 2.49
CA GLY A 291 -4.37 1.28 2.73
C GLY A 291 -3.78 1.46 4.14
N VAL A 292 -3.49 0.34 4.79
CA VAL A 292 -2.77 0.25 6.07
C VAL A 292 -1.61 -0.71 5.89
N ALA A 293 -0.41 -0.28 6.29
CA ALA A 293 0.79 -1.13 6.24
C ALA A 293 0.90 -1.99 7.50
N SER A 294 1.25 -3.27 7.35
CA SER A 294 1.52 -4.19 8.47
C SER A 294 3.01 -4.26 8.85
N TYR A 295 3.73 -3.21 8.52
CA TYR A 295 5.17 -3.07 8.77
C TYR A 295 5.51 -1.65 9.23
N GLY A 296 6.75 -1.46 9.66
CA GLY A 296 7.31 -0.15 9.97
C GLY A 296 8.53 0.18 9.12
N ARG A 297 8.86 1.46 9.08
CA ARG A 297 10.06 2.02 8.47
C ARG A 297 11.04 2.43 9.56
N ALA A 298 12.30 2.04 9.41
CA ALA A 298 13.30 2.16 10.47
C ALA A 298 14.52 2.98 10.03
N TRP A 299 14.79 4.07 10.75
CA TRP A 299 15.96 4.95 10.58
C TRP A 299 17.04 4.61 11.61
N LYS A 300 18.28 4.68 11.21
CA LYS A 300 19.42 4.61 12.12
C LYS A 300 19.59 5.95 12.82
N LEU A 301 19.53 5.95 14.15
CA LEU A 301 19.88 7.11 14.97
C LEU A 301 21.36 7.11 15.31
N THR A 302 21.90 8.31 15.44
CA THR A 302 23.26 8.60 15.91
C THR A 302 23.22 9.37 17.23
N ILE A 303 24.36 9.71 17.80
CA ILE A 303 24.43 10.58 18.98
C ILE A 303 23.89 11.97 18.63
N GLU A 304 24.17 12.44 17.42
CA GLU A 304 23.74 13.74 16.89
C GLU A 304 22.22 13.82 16.75
N SER A 305 21.53 12.69 16.54
CA SER A 305 20.06 12.64 16.47
C SER A 305 19.37 13.03 17.78
N GLY A 306 20.13 13.24 18.87
CA GLY A 306 19.59 13.65 20.17
C GLY A 306 18.89 12.52 20.95
N LEU A 307 18.20 12.91 22.02
CA LEU A 307 17.66 11.96 23.00
C LEU A 307 16.12 11.90 23.03
N SER A 308 15.44 12.87 22.42
CA SER A 308 13.99 13.02 22.58
C SER A 308 13.18 11.97 21.78
N GLY A 309 13.70 11.55 20.63
CA GLY A 309 12.97 10.71 19.67
C GLY A 309 11.67 11.31 19.14
N THR A 310 11.36 12.56 19.47
CA THR A 310 10.15 13.25 19.00
C THR A 310 10.28 13.57 17.50
N PRO A 311 9.33 13.16 16.65
CA PRO A 311 9.41 13.48 15.23
C PRO A 311 9.10 14.97 14.98
N ILE A 312 9.87 15.66 14.15
CA ILE A 312 10.90 15.15 13.22
C ILE A 312 12.21 14.93 14.00
N VAL A 313 12.87 13.78 13.81
CA VAL A 313 14.20 13.52 14.34
C VAL A 313 15.23 13.79 13.25
N GLU A 314 16.11 14.73 13.51
CA GLU A 314 17.18 15.15 12.59
C GLU A 314 18.44 14.28 12.74
N ASP A 315 19.41 14.46 11.85
CA ASP A 315 20.73 13.83 11.86
C ASP A 315 20.68 12.28 11.91
N THR A 316 19.65 11.71 11.27
CA THR A 316 19.57 10.26 11.09
C THR A 316 20.49 9.80 9.95
N GLN A 317 20.84 8.52 9.91
CA GLN A 317 21.74 7.94 8.91
C GLN A 317 21.04 6.87 8.06
N GLY A 318 19.93 7.24 7.42
CA GLY A 318 19.22 6.37 6.49
C GLY A 318 18.69 5.08 7.13
N PRO A 319 18.61 4.00 6.35
CA PRO A 319 18.03 2.74 6.79
C PRO A 319 18.75 2.11 7.99
N ALA A 320 17.97 1.71 9.01
CA ALA A 320 18.49 0.96 10.14
C ALA A 320 18.54 -0.55 9.86
N ASN A 321 19.61 -1.21 10.32
CA ASN A 321 19.68 -2.66 10.43
C ASN A 321 19.22 -3.09 11.82
N PHE A 322 18.32 -4.07 11.89
CA PHE A 322 17.81 -4.59 13.15
C PHE A 322 18.43 -5.97 13.44
N GLY A 323 19.47 -6.00 14.26
CA GLY A 323 20.22 -7.21 14.59
C GLY A 323 20.94 -7.83 13.37
N LYS A 324 20.95 -9.16 13.28
CA LYS A 324 21.50 -9.91 12.14
C LYS A 324 20.57 -9.90 10.91
N MET A 325 19.35 -9.41 11.05
CA MET A 325 18.42 -9.25 9.94
C MET A 325 18.77 -7.97 9.21
N LYS A 326 19.38 -8.08 8.03
CA LYS A 326 19.42 -7.00 7.07
C LYS A 326 17.96 -6.69 6.72
N ALA A 327 17.44 -5.58 7.21
CA ALA A 327 16.14 -5.11 6.78
C ALA A 327 16.24 -4.85 5.26
N HIS A 328 15.49 -5.61 4.48
CA HIS A 328 15.38 -5.30 3.06
C HIS A 328 14.68 -3.94 2.98
N ASN A 329 15.39 -2.91 2.52
CA ASN A 329 14.88 -1.53 2.40
C ASN A 329 14.26 -0.98 3.70
N SER A 330 14.98 -1.04 4.84
CA SER A 330 14.52 -0.51 6.15
C SER A 330 13.15 -1.00 6.64
N LEU A 331 12.58 -1.99 6.02
CA LEU A 331 11.24 -2.48 6.28
C LEU A 331 11.27 -3.54 7.38
N LEU A 332 10.58 -3.29 8.49
CA LEU A 332 10.44 -4.21 9.61
C LEU A 332 8.99 -4.71 9.71
N SER A 333 8.77 -6.02 9.68
CA SER A 333 7.43 -6.60 9.91
C SER A 333 6.93 -6.27 11.31
N TRP A 334 5.60 -6.19 11.48
CA TRP A 334 5.01 -6.04 12.80
C TRP A 334 5.48 -7.14 13.76
N ALA A 335 5.57 -8.40 13.30
CA ALA A 335 6.12 -9.51 14.06
C ALA A 335 7.56 -9.27 14.58
N THR A 336 8.33 -8.44 13.91
CA THR A 336 9.66 -8.03 14.38
C THR A 336 9.57 -6.89 15.38
N ILE A 337 8.79 -5.85 15.09
CA ILE A 337 8.67 -4.64 15.91
C ILE A 337 8.10 -4.99 17.29
N CYS A 338 7.01 -5.73 17.35
CA CYS A 338 6.28 -6.05 18.59
C CYS A 338 7.10 -6.83 19.63
N LYS A 339 8.12 -7.57 19.21
CA LYS A 339 9.02 -8.30 20.12
C LYS A 339 9.94 -7.37 20.91
N HIS A 340 10.12 -6.16 20.47
CA HIS A 340 11.05 -5.17 21.04
C HIS A 340 10.33 -4.03 21.76
N ILE A 341 9.01 -4.01 21.73
CA ILE A 341 8.16 -3.04 22.44
C ILE A 341 7.76 -3.63 23.81
N PRO A 342 7.77 -2.84 24.92
CA PRO A 342 7.28 -3.29 26.21
C PRO A 342 5.82 -3.79 26.15
N PRO A 343 5.40 -4.74 26.99
CA PRO A 343 6.12 -5.29 28.15
C PRO A 343 7.09 -6.42 27.83
N ARG A 344 7.30 -6.78 26.55
CA ARG A 344 8.15 -7.90 26.17
C ARG A 344 9.59 -7.46 26.04
N ARG A 345 10.49 -8.08 26.79
CA ARG A 345 11.94 -7.85 26.78
C ARG A 345 12.62 -9.11 26.26
N LEU A 346 12.51 -9.42 24.97
CA LEU A 346 13.12 -10.66 24.48
C LEU A 346 14.63 -10.52 24.25
N TYR A 347 15.13 -9.36 23.80
CA TYR A 347 16.57 -9.16 23.55
C TYR A 347 16.98 -7.68 23.60
N GLY A 348 17.96 -7.36 24.45
CA GLY A 348 18.60 -6.06 24.48
C GLY A 348 17.81 -4.94 25.17
N ARG A 349 18.24 -3.69 24.96
CA ARG A 349 17.53 -2.52 25.49
C ARG A 349 16.18 -2.35 24.76
N PRO A 350 15.05 -2.16 25.48
CA PRO A 350 13.74 -2.03 24.86
C PRO A 350 13.64 -0.75 24.03
N LEU A 351 12.72 -0.76 23.07
CA LEU A 351 12.28 0.46 22.41
C LEU A 351 11.32 1.22 23.34
N MET A 352 11.41 2.54 23.33
CA MET A 352 10.40 3.42 23.93
C MET A 352 9.30 3.63 22.90
N GLU A 353 8.06 3.28 23.23
CA GLU A 353 6.91 3.34 22.33
C GLU A 353 6.07 4.57 22.63
N TYR A 354 5.62 5.24 21.59
CA TYR A 354 4.72 6.39 21.64
C TYR A 354 3.60 6.26 20.62
N THR A 355 2.45 6.78 21.03
CA THR A 355 1.26 6.85 20.16
C THR A 355 0.61 8.22 20.36
N ASP A 356 0.31 8.87 19.27
CA ASP A 356 -0.47 10.10 19.28
C ASP A 356 -1.56 10.07 18.18
N ARG A 357 -2.18 11.20 17.91
CA ARG A 357 -3.23 11.29 16.88
C ARG A 357 -2.69 11.13 15.45
N TYR A 358 -1.39 11.24 15.26
CA TYR A 358 -0.75 11.17 13.94
C TYR A 358 -0.32 9.74 13.60
N GLY A 359 0.21 8.99 14.57
CA GLY A 359 0.72 7.65 14.33
C GLY A 359 1.35 6.98 15.56
N ASN A 360 1.96 5.83 15.30
CA ASN A 360 2.84 5.17 16.24
C ASN A 360 4.31 5.38 15.83
N TYR A 361 5.15 5.55 16.84
CA TYR A 361 6.58 5.42 16.66
C TYR A 361 7.22 4.78 17.89
N ALA A 362 8.36 4.18 17.69
CA ALA A 362 9.18 3.65 18.75
C ALA A 362 10.65 3.93 18.47
N PHE A 363 11.43 4.22 19.52
CA PHE A 363 12.84 4.52 19.33
C PHE A 363 13.71 4.01 20.48
N ARG A 364 14.99 3.96 20.20
CA ARG A 364 16.06 3.75 21.17
C ARG A 364 17.24 4.61 20.75
N VAL A 365 17.74 5.45 21.67
CA VAL A 365 18.90 6.31 21.41
C VAL A 365 20.16 5.50 21.14
N ALA A 366 21.08 6.06 20.36
CA ALA A 366 22.40 5.48 20.15
C ALA A 366 23.17 5.44 21.49
N ASN A 367 24.09 4.49 21.62
CA ASN A 367 25.03 4.46 22.74
C ASN A 367 26.24 5.36 22.45
N LEU A 368 27.14 5.50 23.44
CA LEU A 368 28.36 6.33 23.35
C LEU A 368 29.31 5.93 22.19
N ASN A 369 29.20 4.70 21.68
CA ASN A 369 29.95 4.23 20.52
C ASN A 369 29.15 4.43 19.20
N ASN A 370 28.14 5.27 19.20
CA ASN A 370 27.27 5.58 18.05
C ASN A 370 26.60 4.35 17.42
N THR A 371 26.26 3.35 18.25
CA THR A 371 25.62 2.11 17.81
C THR A 371 24.29 1.86 18.51
N GLY A 372 23.45 1.02 17.90
CA GLY A 372 22.19 0.54 18.46
C GLY A 372 21.08 1.57 18.51
N GLY A 373 21.30 2.79 18.00
CA GLY A 373 20.26 3.81 17.83
C GLY A 373 19.32 3.44 16.69
N ILE A 374 18.02 3.55 16.93
CA ILE A 374 16.98 3.26 15.94
C ILE A 374 15.72 4.05 16.24
N TRP A 375 15.06 4.51 15.21
CA TRP A 375 13.72 5.09 15.24
C TRP A 375 12.83 4.38 14.22
N ILE A 376 11.60 4.04 14.60
CA ILE A 376 10.68 3.25 13.76
C ILE A 376 9.32 3.92 13.75
N SER A 377 8.77 4.20 12.55
CA SER A 377 7.36 4.52 12.38
C SER A 377 6.59 3.29 11.89
N TYR A 378 5.39 3.05 12.43
CA TYR A 378 4.59 1.88 12.10
C TYR A 378 3.11 2.11 12.43
N ASP A 379 2.24 1.20 11.95
CA ASP A 379 0.84 1.09 12.38
C ASP A 379 0.69 -0.20 13.21
N GLY A 380 0.69 -0.09 14.54
CA GLY A 380 0.35 -1.22 15.41
C GLY A 380 -1.15 -1.54 15.39
N PRO A 381 -1.60 -2.67 15.98
CA PRO A 381 -3.01 -3.11 15.92
C PRO A 381 -4.02 -2.05 16.37
N LYS A 382 -3.70 -1.29 17.43
CA LYS A 382 -4.57 -0.22 17.94
C LYS A 382 -4.68 0.95 16.95
N PHE A 383 -3.58 1.37 16.36
CA PHE A 383 -3.60 2.48 15.41
C PHE A 383 -4.19 2.07 14.04
N ALA A 384 -3.97 0.84 13.62
CA ALA A 384 -4.65 0.26 12.47
C ALA A 384 -6.18 0.24 12.65
N ALA A 385 -6.68 -0.07 13.86
CA ALA A 385 -8.09 0.06 14.21
C ALA A 385 -8.57 1.52 14.16
N THR A 386 -7.74 2.49 14.60
CA THR A 386 -8.04 3.93 14.46
C THR A 386 -8.19 4.35 12.99
N LYS A 387 -7.29 3.88 12.12
CA LYS A 387 -7.40 4.12 10.66
C LYS A 387 -8.63 3.45 10.05
N ALA A 388 -8.97 2.24 10.50
CA ALA A 388 -10.20 1.58 10.07
C ALA A 388 -11.45 2.36 10.52
N LYS A 389 -11.47 2.89 11.75
CA LYS A 389 -12.55 3.77 12.23
C LYS A 389 -12.63 5.04 11.37
N TYR A 390 -11.50 5.68 11.09
CA TYR A 390 -11.45 6.83 10.18
C TYR A 390 -12.07 6.50 8.80
N ALA A 391 -11.74 5.34 8.23
CA ALA A 391 -12.32 4.91 6.96
C ALA A 391 -13.85 4.75 7.06
N MET A 392 -14.37 4.25 8.18
CA MET A 392 -15.80 4.16 8.42
C MET A 392 -16.44 5.54 8.58
N ASP A 393 -15.84 6.44 9.34
CA ASP A 393 -16.32 7.81 9.57
C ASP A 393 -16.37 8.62 8.26
N LYS A 394 -15.44 8.38 7.33
CA LYS A 394 -15.41 8.94 5.96
C LYS A 394 -16.29 8.17 4.97
N THR A 395 -17.05 7.17 5.41
CA THR A 395 -17.90 6.30 4.57
C THR A 395 -17.19 5.61 3.42
N LEU A 396 -15.90 5.29 3.59
CA LEU A 396 -15.10 4.61 2.56
C LEU A 396 -15.61 3.18 2.30
N GLY A 397 -15.23 2.59 1.16
CA GLY A 397 -15.58 1.24 0.75
C GLY A 397 -15.03 0.16 1.68
N GLY A 398 -13.87 0.41 2.29
CA GLY A 398 -13.25 -0.51 3.22
C GLY A 398 -11.81 -0.16 3.53
N VAL A 399 -11.05 -1.19 3.92
CA VAL A 399 -9.63 -1.09 4.28
C VAL A 399 -8.83 -2.14 3.51
N VAL A 400 -7.61 -1.77 3.16
CA VAL A 400 -6.60 -2.65 2.55
C VAL A 400 -5.49 -2.90 3.56
N LEU A 401 -5.10 -4.14 3.77
CA LEU A 401 -3.89 -4.50 4.52
C LEU A 401 -2.75 -4.86 3.55
N TYR A 402 -1.64 -4.15 3.63
CA TYR A 402 -0.43 -4.43 2.88
C TYR A 402 0.73 -4.74 3.84
N ASP A 403 1.14 -6.02 4.08
CA ASP A 403 0.54 -7.25 3.55
C ASP A 403 0.40 -8.32 4.66
N LEU A 404 -0.28 -9.42 4.38
CA LEU A 404 -0.49 -10.51 5.34
C LEU A 404 0.81 -11.07 5.91
N SER A 405 1.87 -11.16 5.11
CA SER A 405 3.14 -11.77 5.50
C SER A 405 3.98 -10.91 6.46
N ARG A 406 3.64 -9.63 6.57
CA ARG A 406 4.31 -8.68 7.46
C ARG A 406 3.60 -8.50 8.80
N ASP A 407 2.34 -8.92 8.90
CA ASP A 407 1.64 -9.03 10.19
C ASP A 407 2.25 -10.17 11.03
N ASP A 408 1.87 -10.29 12.29
CA ASP A 408 2.28 -11.42 13.14
C ASP A 408 1.43 -12.66 12.86
N PHE A 409 1.66 -13.29 11.71
CA PHE A 409 0.90 -14.46 11.24
C PHE A 409 1.10 -15.72 12.08
N ARG A 410 1.94 -15.68 13.13
CA ARG A 410 2.17 -16.78 14.09
C ARG A 410 1.73 -16.44 15.51
N GLY A 411 1.16 -15.28 15.75
CA GLY A 411 0.72 -14.87 17.07
C GLY A 411 1.83 -14.75 18.12
N GLN A 412 3.07 -14.52 17.68
CA GLN A 412 4.24 -14.51 18.58
C GLN A 412 4.24 -13.34 19.58
N CYS A 413 3.52 -12.26 19.26
CA CYS A 413 3.48 -11.05 20.08
C CYS A 413 2.45 -11.10 21.20
N CYS A 414 1.24 -11.54 20.90
CA CYS A 414 0.12 -11.50 21.84
C CYS A 414 -0.72 -12.78 21.85
N GLY A 415 -0.23 -13.86 21.23
CA GLY A 415 -0.97 -15.13 21.13
C GLY A 415 -2.11 -15.09 20.12
N ILE A 416 -2.21 -14.03 19.33
CA ILE A 416 -3.24 -13.82 18.30
C ILE A 416 -2.58 -13.74 16.95
N ASP A 417 -2.97 -14.61 16.03
CA ASP A 417 -2.47 -14.58 14.66
C ASP A 417 -3.06 -13.39 13.90
N PHE A 418 -2.27 -12.71 13.09
CA PHE A 418 -2.67 -11.55 12.30
C PHE A 418 -3.35 -10.43 13.12
N PRO A 419 -2.73 -9.91 14.20
CA PRO A 419 -3.38 -8.97 15.11
C PRO A 419 -3.77 -7.64 14.46
N ILE A 420 -3.04 -7.15 13.47
CA ILE A 420 -3.40 -5.95 12.71
C ILE A 420 -4.65 -6.21 11.87
N LEU A 421 -4.66 -7.29 11.09
CA LEU A 421 -5.82 -7.71 10.31
C LEU A 421 -7.07 -7.87 11.18
N GLN A 422 -6.93 -8.58 12.30
CA GLN A 422 -8.05 -8.81 13.21
C GLN A 422 -8.57 -7.51 13.84
N SER A 423 -7.68 -6.59 14.19
CA SER A 423 -8.07 -5.28 14.74
C SER A 423 -8.85 -4.44 13.74
N ILE A 424 -8.44 -4.42 12.49
CA ILE A 424 -9.17 -3.77 11.39
C ILE A 424 -10.53 -4.46 11.20
N ARG A 425 -10.53 -5.79 11.10
CA ARG A 425 -11.74 -6.57 10.85
C ARG A 425 -12.79 -6.37 11.95
N LYS A 426 -12.36 -6.29 13.21
CA LYS A 426 -13.26 -6.01 14.34
C LYS A 426 -13.99 -4.68 14.17
N VAL A 427 -13.33 -3.64 13.69
CA VAL A 427 -13.95 -2.33 13.42
C VAL A 427 -14.93 -2.43 12.26
N LEU A 428 -14.56 -3.09 11.16
CA LEU A 428 -15.41 -3.24 9.98
C LEU A 428 -16.66 -4.10 10.26
N ASN A 429 -16.62 -5.03 11.23
CA ASN A 429 -17.73 -5.92 11.57
C ASN A 429 -18.67 -5.35 12.64
N VAL A 430 -18.28 -4.33 13.40
CA VAL A 430 -19.14 -3.71 14.44
C VAL A 430 -20.40 -3.06 13.85
N ILE A 431 -20.46 -2.95 12.52
CA ILE A 431 -21.62 -2.45 11.78
C ILE A 431 -22.33 -3.63 11.10
N LYS A 432 -22.73 -4.61 11.89
CA LYS A 432 -23.73 -5.64 11.51
C LYS A 432 -25.08 -5.26 12.07
#